data_6b69fec037c292185aecc748841d5b3f
#
_entry.id   6b69fec037c292185aecc748841d5b3f
#
_cell.length_a   1.000
_cell.length_b   1.000
_cell.length_c   1.000
_cell.angle_alpha   90.00
_cell.angle_beta   90.00
_cell.angle_gamma   90.00
#
_symmetry.space_group_name_H-M   'P 1'
#
loop_
_entity.id
_entity.type
_entity.pdbx_description
1 polymer ?
#
loop_
_entity_poly.entity_id
_entity_poly.type
_entity_poly.pdbx_seq_one_letter_code
_entity_poly.pdbx_strand_id
1 'polypeptide(L)'
;PFYKVHGTVRLIEELPQFEQISAEFFGGAVSLKQNVGSQNKKGLYDLSGKVDLTRLKNHFSDKVGAQSRQLLNALNGNIGFKGNLALSNNLTDVNLNLDLNALGSNLPQPLDKKRGSNLTGQFKYQSVLNDSTSNRSSQWTAQIGKNISLQGRLNAQGIMSQGIGIDASPVMPDSGIGINLQANDLNVDDWHSLLYPKIVATKNPAQRSAPEVSQTGLSRDVDGLNVLNASVRNAVALNRQWPNLTLNAKLVNGIWQIQAKSPRLEGQVQYIDRPGFDLVKGKLSRLNIPESSSKVFGAGGKPETQATPKTVPLNSIPELDLVIDQLSINQYKPGAAVIKTLNIPNKISIQNLVITNAEAITKGSGEWSVDAQGSNEAIWLDLKAEIKDLGRVIAHWGSPKAVEGGKGLVTAKLDWSGPPYDPDLDTLGGKIAIALENGRLLQVDSGIAKVIGVFSLQSLLKFASFDIQGSLGNVITTGTSFNKLSGDFVIRNGVARTQNFGMQLNQARVATSGLVNVPKQTQDLRITIFPTID
;
A
#
# COMPACT_ATOMS: atom_id res chain seq x y z
N PRO A 1 15.68 24.10 27.05
CA PRO A 1 15.54 25.56 27.18
C PRO A 1 14.64 25.91 28.34
N PHE A 2 15.29 26.22 29.46
CA PHE A 2 14.64 26.77 30.63
C PHE A 2 14.74 28.29 30.55
N TYR A 3 13.64 28.99 30.88
CA TYR A 3 13.58 30.45 30.94
C TYR A 3 13.02 30.90 32.30
N LYS A 4 13.30 32.13 32.69
CA LYS A 4 12.80 32.71 33.93
C LYS A 4 13.03 31.82 35.15
N VAL A 5 14.27 31.36 35.30
CA VAL A 5 14.64 30.47 36.41
C VAL A 5 14.77 31.35 37.69
N HIS A 6 14.01 30.98 38.71
CA HIS A 6 14.04 31.60 40.01
C HIS A 6 14.22 30.54 41.10
N GLY A 7 15.08 30.80 42.06
CA GLY A 7 15.33 29.90 43.20
C GLY A 7 16.74 30.00 43.73
N THR A 8 17.00 29.26 44.82
CA THR A 8 18.30 29.18 45.47
C THR A 8 18.86 27.79 45.34
N VAL A 9 20.12 27.70 44.89
CA VAL A 9 20.88 26.43 44.77
C VAL A 9 22.07 26.52 45.71
N ARG A 10 22.25 25.52 46.58
CA ARG A 10 23.43 25.36 47.44
C ARG A 10 24.16 24.09 47.02
N LEU A 11 25.48 24.13 46.90
CA LEU A 11 26.31 22.98 46.67
C LEU A 11 26.80 22.50 48.02
N ILE A 12 26.44 21.25 48.42
CA ILE A 12 26.88 20.60 49.63
C ILE A 12 27.43 19.24 49.22
N GLU A 13 28.73 18.96 49.52
CA GLU A 13 29.40 17.73 49.16
C GLU A 13 29.28 17.40 47.67
N GLU A 14 29.47 18.41 46.78
CA GLU A 14 29.35 18.34 45.32
C GLU A 14 27.94 18.04 44.80
N LEU A 15 26.94 17.88 45.64
CA LEU A 15 25.54 17.72 45.25
C LEU A 15 24.77 19.03 45.32
N PRO A 16 24.03 19.41 44.25
CA PRO A 16 23.17 20.57 44.29
C PRO A 16 21.96 20.30 45.20
N GLN A 17 21.74 21.18 46.14
CA GLN A 17 20.55 21.23 47.01
C GLN A 17 19.66 22.39 46.58
N PHE A 18 18.42 22.12 46.27
CA PHE A 18 17.42 23.09 45.86
C PHE A 18 16.34 23.20 46.94
N GLU A 19 16.09 24.37 47.47
CA GLU A 19 14.93 24.58 48.36
C GLU A 19 13.64 24.61 47.55
N GLN A 20 13.58 25.49 46.57
CA GLN A 20 12.52 25.54 45.57
C GLN A 20 13.07 26.23 44.33
N ILE A 21 12.89 25.62 43.17
CA ILE A 21 13.16 26.25 41.87
C ILE A 21 11.87 26.30 41.06
N SER A 22 11.62 27.44 40.46
CA SER A 22 10.58 27.65 39.45
C SER A 22 11.19 28.09 38.14
N ALA A 23 10.67 27.63 37.02
CA ALA A 23 11.14 27.99 35.69
C ALA A 23 10.00 27.85 34.65
N GLU A 24 10.20 28.41 33.48
CA GLU A 24 9.42 28.07 32.30
C GLU A 24 10.19 27.02 31.45
N PHE A 25 9.53 25.93 31.06
CA PHE A 25 10.08 24.90 30.19
C PHE A 25 9.11 24.64 29.03
N PHE A 26 9.54 24.91 27.80
CA PHE A 26 8.68 24.92 26.62
C PHE A 26 7.35 25.61 26.81
N GLY A 27 7.38 26.82 27.40
CA GLY A 27 6.20 27.68 27.60
C GLY A 27 5.27 27.26 28.74
N GLY A 28 5.58 26.23 29.46
CA GLY A 28 4.84 25.81 30.67
C GLY A 28 5.63 26.03 31.94
N ALA A 29 4.93 26.34 33.03
CA ALA A 29 5.55 26.48 34.34
C ALA A 29 6.04 25.13 34.86
N VAL A 30 7.24 25.13 35.42
CA VAL A 30 7.87 23.96 36.06
C VAL A 30 8.32 24.34 37.47
N SER A 31 8.10 23.47 38.43
CA SER A 31 8.51 23.60 39.82
C SER A 31 9.28 22.38 40.30
N LEU A 32 10.41 22.60 40.92
CA LEU A 32 11.23 21.61 41.62
C LEU A 32 11.29 22.02 43.10
N LYS A 33 10.88 21.15 44.01
CA LYS A 33 10.89 21.36 45.46
C LYS A 33 11.58 20.24 46.16
N GLN A 34 12.37 20.51 47.20
CA GLN A 34 12.96 19.48 48.04
C GLN A 34 11.85 18.67 48.72
N ASN A 35 11.96 17.34 48.69
CA ASN A 35 11.04 16.44 49.39
C ASN A 35 11.43 16.33 50.85
N VAL A 36 10.77 17.07 51.73
CA VAL A 36 11.10 17.18 53.17
C VAL A 36 10.66 15.94 53.96
N GLY A 37 9.80 15.08 53.41
CA GLY A 37 9.35 13.86 54.11
C GLY A 37 10.35 12.70 54.19
N SER A 38 11.48 12.83 53.52
CA SER A 38 12.53 11.83 53.45
C SER A 38 13.77 12.27 54.25
N GLN A 39 13.69 12.28 55.56
CA GLN A 39 14.79 12.73 56.48
C GLN A 39 16.12 12.01 56.27
N ASN A 40 16.20 10.90 55.48
CA ASN A 40 17.40 10.14 55.23
C ASN A 40 17.82 10.04 53.75
N LYS A 41 17.15 10.72 52.79
CA LYS A 41 17.55 10.66 51.36
C LYS A 41 17.91 12.05 50.87
N LYS A 42 19.15 12.49 51.03
CA LYS A 42 19.72 13.66 50.36
C LYS A 42 19.51 13.51 48.85
N GLY A 43 19.07 14.56 48.16
CA GLY A 43 18.93 14.60 46.70
C GLY A 43 17.58 14.14 46.13
N LEU A 44 16.51 14.04 46.94
CA LEU A 44 15.17 13.72 46.44
C LEU A 44 14.32 15.02 46.31
N TYR A 45 13.73 15.22 45.14
CA TYR A 45 12.94 16.44 44.81
C TYR A 45 11.60 16.04 44.18
N ASP A 46 10.54 16.80 44.52
CA ASP A 46 9.26 16.76 43.83
C ASP A 46 9.34 17.65 42.58
N LEU A 47 9.02 17.09 41.42
CA LEU A 47 9.03 17.75 40.13
C LEU A 47 7.61 17.79 39.56
N SER A 48 7.15 19.00 39.19
CA SER A 48 5.84 19.15 38.53
C SER A 48 5.87 20.24 37.49
N GLY A 49 5.02 20.15 36.49
CA GLY A 49 4.95 21.17 35.44
C GLY A 49 4.03 20.85 34.29
N LYS A 50 4.12 21.71 33.28
CA LYS A 50 3.41 21.55 32.01
C LYS A 50 4.37 21.84 30.85
N VAL A 51 4.11 21.26 29.70
CA VAL A 51 4.80 21.52 28.44
C VAL A 51 3.78 21.92 27.39
N ASP A 52 3.99 23.04 26.71
CA ASP A 52 3.20 23.44 25.55
C ASP A 52 3.78 22.81 24.28
N LEU A 53 2.98 22.00 23.60
CA LEU A 53 3.41 21.30 22.38
C LEU A 53 3.74 22.26 21.24
N THR A 54 3.13 23.44 21.17
CA THR A 54 3.46 24.44 20.13
C THR A 54 4.89 24.93 20.28
N ARG A 55 5.30 25.24 21.53
CA ARG A 55 6.67 25.66 21.82
C ARG A 55 7.69 24.53 21.61
N LEU A 56 7.31 23.32 21.99
CA LEU A 56 8.14 22.13 21.79
C LEU A 56 8.35 21.86 20.30
N LYS A 57 7.29 21.87 19.48
CA LYS A 57 7.37 21.70 18.03
C LYS A 57 8.30 22.73 17.39
N ASN A 58 8.11 24.02 17.70
CA ASN A 58 8.92 25.09 17.15
C ASN A 58 10.42 24.92 17.47
N HIS A 59 10.74 24.34 18.63
CA HIS A 59 12.13 24.07 19.01
C HIS A 59 12.75 22.92 18.22
N PHE A 60 11.96 21.94 17.83
CA PHE A 60 12.44 20.74 17.13
C PHE A 60 12.19 20.76 15.62
N SER A 61 11.41 21.73 15.09
CA SER A 61 11.01 21.79 13.67
C SER A 61 12.18 21.70 12.69
N ASP A 62 13.31 22.33 13.02
CA ASP A 62 14.50 22.37 12.16
C ASP A 62 15.49 21.24 12.45
N LYS A 63 15.22 20.41 13.46
CA LYS A 63 16.10 19.33 13.94
C LYS A 63 15.63 17.95 13.56
N VAL A 64 14.43 17.83 12.99
CA VAL A 64 13.81 16.57 12.59
C VAL A 64 13.48 16.56 11.10
N GLY A 65 13.48 15.38 10.49
CA GLY A 65 13.12 15.20 9.09
C GLY A 65 11.67 15.58 8.79
N ALA A 66 11.33 15.68 7.50
CA ALA A 66 10.03 16.16 7.03
C ALA A 66 8.87 15.33 7.60
N GLN A 67 8.98 14.00 7.63
CA GLN A 67 7.95 13.08 8.10
C GLN A 67 7.78 13.14 9.62
N SER A 68 8.88 13.17 10.37
CA SER A 68 8.84 13.39 11.82
C SER A 68 8.17 14.72 12.16
N ARG A 69 8.37 15.75 11.35
CA ARG A 69 7.71 17.05 11.47
C ARG A 69 6.20 16.94 11.23
N GLN A 70 5.75 16.16 10.23
CA GLN A 70 4.32 15.92 9.99
C GLN A 70 3.66 15.21 11.18
N LEU A 71 4.33 14.19 11.75
CA LEU A 71 3.85 13.52 12.96
C LEU A 71 3.72 14.48 14.13
N LEU A 72 4.73 15.30 14.39
CA LEU A 72 4.69 16.31 15.45
C LEU A 72 3.58 17.35 15.20
N ASN A 73 3.36 17.78 13.96
CA ASN A 73 2.33 18.75 13.61
C ASN A 73 0.90 18.22 13.84
N ALA A 74 0.70 16.90 13.75
CA ALA A 74 -0.59 16.28 14.04
C ALA A 74 -0.95 16.29 15.53
N LEU A 75 0.01 16.52 16.43
CA LEU A 75 -0.23 16.63 17.88
C LEU A 75 -0.54 18.08 18.26
N ASN A 76 -1.35 18.32 19.28
CA ASN A 76 -1.68 19.65 19.78
C ASN A 76 -2.02 19.63 21.28
N GLY A 77 -1.99 20.82 21.92
CA GLY A 77 -2.33 20.96 23.32
C GLY A 77 -1.13 20.96 24.27
N ASN A 78 -1.34 20.48 25.48
CA ASN A 78 -0.36 20.53 26.56
C ASN A 78 -0.22 19.16 27.23
N ILE A 79 0.97 18.90 27.78
CA ILE A 79 1.28 17.73 28.60
C ILE A 79 1.56 18.20 30.02
N GLY A 80 0.77 17.77 30.99
CA GLY A 80 1.05 17.93 32.41
C GLY A 80 1.92 16.82 32.96
N PHE A 81 2.76 17.08 33.94
CA PHE A 81 3.53 16.05 34.61
C PHE A 81 3.71 16.35 36.10
N LYS A 82 3.81 15.28 36.90
CA LYS A 82 4.09 15.34 38.33
C LYS A 82 4.82 14.06 38.75
N GLY A 83 5.85 14.23 39.58
CA GLY A 83 6.60 13.08 40.06
C GLY A 83 7.82 13.51 40.87
N ASN A 84 8.88 12.73 40.78
CA ASN A 84 10.10 12.96 41.56
C ASN A 84 11.36 12.86 40.71
N LEU A 85 12.40 13.54 41.19
CA LEU A 85 13.76 13.51 40.70
C LEU A 85 14.67 13.12 41.87
N ALA A 86 15.44 12.06 41.71
CA ALA A 86 16.49 11.68 42.64
C ALA A 86 17.87 11.94 42.01
N LEU A 87 18.74 12.62 42.72
CA LEU A 87 20.08 12.96 42.29
C LEU A 87 21.09 12.39 43.31
N SER A 88 22.12 11.73 42.81
CA SER A 88 23.33 11.35 43.54
C SER A 88 24.54 11.56 42.63
N ASN A 89 25.76 11.39 43.14
CA ASN A 89 26.99 11.62 42.37
C ASN A 89 26.99 10.84 41.04
N ASN A 90 26.53 9.59 41.06
CA ASN A 90 26.61 8.70 39.92
C ASN A 90 25.25 8.36 39.29
N LEU A 91 24.13 8.78 39.89
CA LEU A 91 22.80 8.40 39.44
C LEU A 91 21.88 9.62 39.34
N THR A 92 21.19 9.74 38.21
CA THR A 92 20.00 10.59 38.03
C THR A 92 18.82 9.69 37.75
N ASP A 93 17.76 9.76 38.57
CA ASP A 93 16.53 9.02 38.40
C ASP A 93 15.33 9.98 38.38
N VAL A 94 14.50 9.88 37.34
CA VAL A 94 13.28 10.69 37.16
C VAL A 94 12.10 9.78 36.98
N ASN A 95 11.06 9.97 37.81
CA ASN A 95 9.80 9.24 37.70
C ASN A 95 8.63 10.23 37.64
N LEU A 96 7.90 10.26 36.51
CA LEU A 96 6.81 11.18 36.27
C LEU A 96 5.51 10.46 35.92
N ASN A 97 4.41 10.91 36.50
CA ASN A 97 3.07 10.65 36.03
C ASN A 97 2.68 11.76 35.05
N LEU A 98 2.16 11.40 33.90
CA LEU A 98 1.78 12.30 32.83
C LEU A 98 0.26 12.49 32.80
N ASP A 99 -0.18 13.72 32.75
CA ASP A 99 -1.55 14.10 32.42
C ASP A 99 -1.61 14.50 30.94
N LEU A 100 -2.24 13.66 30.14
CA LEU A 100 -2.37 13.81 28.69
C LEU A 100 -3.79 14.16 28.26
N ASN A 101 -4.67 14.58 29.21
CA ASN A 101 -6.06 14.93 28.91
C ASN A 101 -6.14 16.12 27.93
N ALA A 102 -5.27 17.11 28.09
CA ALA A 102 -5.20 18.29 27.22
C ALA A 102 -4.45 18.03 25.89
N LEU A 103 -3.84 16.86 25.71
CA LEU A 103 -3.23 16.43 24.45
C LEU A 103 -4.31 16.04 23.45
N GLY A 104 -4.23 16.56 22.22
CA GLY A 104 -4.97 16.09 21.05
C GLY A 104 -4.03 15.49 20.02
N SER A 105 -4.51 14.47 19.30
CA SER A 105 -3.79 13.82 18.20
C SER A 105 -4.70 13.69 17.00
N ASN A 106 -4.28 14.28 15.86
CA ASN A 106 -4.91 14.13 14.55
C ASN A 106 -4.18 13.06 13.70
N LEU A 107 -3.37 12.21 14.34
CA LEU A 107 -2.76 11.06 13.69
C LEU A 107 -3.86 10.09 13.25
N PRO A 108 -3.67 9.32 12.18
CA PRO A 108 -4.59 8.24 11.83
C PRO A 108 -4.65 7.17 12.93
N GLN A 109 -5.73 6.40 12.93
CA GLN A 109 -5.85 5.25 13.83
C GLN A 109 -4.65 4.31 13.70
N PRO A 110 -4.17 3.73 14.81
CA PRO A 110 -4.74 3.74 16.17
C PRO A 110 -4.21 4.86 17.10
N LEU A 111 -3.60 5.91 16.56
CA LEU A 111 -2.98 7.00 17.35
C LEU A 111 -3.80 8.29 17.39
N ASP A 112 -5.04 8.27 16.92
CA ASP A 112 -5.96 9.39 17.03
C ASP A 112 -6.42 9.62 18.48
N LYS A 113 -6.59 10.88 18.87
CA LYS A 113 -7.08 11.24 20.20
C LYS A 113 -7.79 12.57 20.20
N LYS A 114 -9.02 12.58 20.64
CA LYS A 114 -9.76 13.85 20.88
C LYS A 114 -9.19 14.55 22.12
N ARG A 115 -8.96 15.85 21.99
CA ARG A 115 -8.58 16.69 23.12
C ARG A 115 -9.66 16.64 24.20
N GLY A 116 -9.26 16.53 25.48
CA GLY A 116 -10.16 16.41 26.62
C GLY A 116 -10.55 14.96 26.96
N SER A 117 -10.26 13.97 26.11
CA SER A 117 -10.46 12.57 26.49
C SER A 117 -9.42 12.13 27.53
N ASN A 118 -9.87 11.33 28.51
CA ASN A 118 -9.01 10.89 29.60
C ASN A 118 -7.86 10.02 29.09
N LEU A 119 -6.63 10.47 29.31
CA LEU A 119 -5.42 9.72 29.03
C LEU A 119 -4.34 10.12 30.02
N THR A 120 -3.71 9.13 30.62
CA THR A 120 -2.58 9.30 31.53
C THR A 120 -1.39 8.49 31.03
N GLY A 121 -0.20 8.82 31.53
CA GLY A 121 1.00 8.06 31.21
C GLY A 121 1.97 8.05 32.39
N GLN A 122 3.01 7.30 32.23
CA GLN A 122 4.16 7.27 33.14
C GLN A 122 5.43 7.43 32.31
N PHE A 123 6.39 8.17 32.84
CA PHE A 123 7.71 8.33 32.26
C PHE A 123 8.76 8.05 33.34
N LYS A 124 9.76 7.25 33.00
CA LYS A 124 10.91 6.97 33.85
C LYS A 124 12.18 7.23 33.04
N TYR A 125 13.13 7.88 33.65
CA TYR A 125 14.46 8.11 33.11
C TYR A 125 15.50 7.79 34.15
N GLN A 126 16.54 7.05 33.76
CA GLN A 126 17.68 6.74 34.60
C GLN A 126 18.98 6.99 33.83
N SER A 127 19.90 7.67 34.46
CA SER A 127 21.25 7.88 33.93
C SER A 127 22.28 7.51 34.96
N VAL A 128 23.24 6.69 34.57
CA VAL A 128 24.33 6.19 35.42
C VAL A 128 25.66 6.66 34.86
N LEU A 129 26.48 7.28 35.70
CA LEU A 129 27.88 7.59 35.39
C LEU A 129 28.75 6.39 35.83
N ASN A 130 29.52 5.85 34.93
CA ASN A 130 30.44 4.77 35.23
C ASN A 130 31.79 5.39 35.68
N ASP A 131 32.13 5.22 36.94
CA ASP A 131 33.35 5.82 37.55
C ASP A 131 34.65 5.33 36.90
N SER A 132 34.68 4.08 36.41
CA SER A 132 35.90 3.50 35.82
C SER A 132 36.20 4.01 34.41
N THR A 133 35.20 4.50 33.68
CA THR A 133 35.34 4.92 32.27
C THR A 133 34.98 6.37 32.04
N SER A 134 34.44 7.08 33.06
CA SER A 134 33.84 8.43 32.93
C SER A 134 32.75 8.53 31.88
N ASN A 135 32.21 7.41 31.40
CA ASN A 135 31.18 7.32 30.41
C ASN A 135 29.79 7.25 31.05
N ARG A 136 28.84 7.98 30.48
CA ARG A 136 27.44 8.02 30.94
C ARG A 136 26.59 7.13 30.07
N SER A 137 25.80 6.26 30.66
CA SER A 137 24.72 5.53 29.99
C SER A 137 23.37 6.00 30.52
N SER A 138 22.36 6.06 29.67
CA SER A 138 21.02 6.40 30.12
C SER A 138 19.95 5.55 29.43
N GLN A 139 18.87 5.34 30.18
CA GLN A 139 17.70 4.62 29.69
C GLN A 139 16.43 5.36 30.11
N TRP A 140 15.40 5.22 29.31
CA TRP A 140 14.09 5.77 29.63
C TRP A 140 12.98 4.86 29.16
N THR A 141 11.85 4.92 29.84
CA THR A 141 10.63 4.21 29.45
C THR A 141 9.45 5.17 29.56
N ALA A 142 8.48 5.02 28.68
CA ALA A 142 7.21 5.72 28.82
C ALA A 142 6.06 4.76 28.51
N GLN A 143 5.02 4.82 29.34
CA GLN A 143 3.77 4.11 29.13
C GLN A 143 2.67 5.16 28.96
N ILE A 144 1.95 5.13 27.83
CA ILE A 144 0.86 6.05 27.53
C ILE A 144 -0.43 5.23 27.43
N GLY A 145 -1.34 5.47 28.37
CA GLY A 145 -2.49 4.60 28.54
C GLY A 145 -2.07 3.16 28.79
N LYS A 146 -2.86 2.22 28.25
CA LYS A 146 -2.55 0.78 28.30
C LYS A 146 -1.85 0.27 27.04
N ASN A 147 -1.91 1.03 25.98
CA ASN A 147 -1.70 0.57 24.63
C ASN A 147 -0.37 1.00 24.00
N ILE A 148 0.24 2.10 24.48
CA ILE A 148 1.47 2.60 23.89
C ILE A 148 2.59 2.51 24.92
N SER A 149 3.63 1.79 24.58
CA SER A 149 4.84 1.64 25.38
C SER A 149 6.06 2.09 24.56
N LEU A 150 6.90 2.88 25.19
CA LEU A 150 8.10 3.45 24.58
C LEU A 150 9.28 3.15 25.48
N GLN A 151 10.42 2.89 24.90
CA GLN A 151 11.67 2.76 25.64
C GLN A 151 12.83 3.28 24.79
N GLY A 152 13.87 3.76 25.46
CA GLY A 152 15.08 4.21 24.82
C GLY A 152 16.31 4.01 25.67
N ARG A 153 17.45 3.87 25.03
CA ARG A 153 18.74 3.68 25.64
C ARG A 153 19.80 4.45 24.87
N LEU A 154 20.63 5.17 25.60
CA LEU A 154 21.88 5.73 25.11
C LEU A 154 23.00 4.99 25.83
N ASN A 155 23.80 4.24 25.08
CA ASN A 155 24.93 3.51 25.66
C ASN A 155 26.15 4.42 25.87
N ALA A 156 27.20 3.89 26.51
CA ALA A 156 28.42 4.61 26.82
C ALA A 156 29.19 5.09 25.56
N GLN A 157 28.96 4.48 24.40
CA GLN A 157 29.53 4.86 23.12
C GLN A 157 28.69 5.93 22.38
N GLY A 158 27.62 6.44 23.00
CA GLY A 158 26.72 7.44 22.39
C GLY A 158 25.73 6.87 21.38
N ILE A 159 25.61 5.54 21.28
CA ILE A 159 24.64 4.89 20.37
C ILE A 159 23.26 4.91 21.00
N MET A 160 22.31 5.52 20.30
CA MET A 160 20.91 5.58 20.72
C MET A 160 20.11 4.43 20.08
N SER A 161 19.32 3.76 20.92
CA SER A 161 18.35 2.74 20.51
C SER A 161 17.00 3.07 21.13
N GLN A 162 15.93 2.99 20.34
CA GLN A 162 14.57 3.31 20.77
C GLN A 162 13.59 2.23 20.30
N GLY A 163 12.60 1.92 21.12
CA GLY A 163 11.53 0.99 20.80
C GLY A 163 10.17 1.63 21.05
N ILE A 164 9.25 1.41 20.13
CA ILE A 164 7.85 1.82 20.19
C ILE A 164 6.99 0.57 20.08
N GLY A 165 6.15 0.32 21.08
CA GLY A 165 5.13 -0.72 21.07
C GLY A 165 3.73 -0.09 21.06
N ILE A 166 2.87 -0.52 20.15
CA ILE A 166 1.46 -0.14 20.08
C ILE A 166 0.63 -1.41 20.19
N ASP A 167 -0.10 -1.57 21.28
CA ASP A 167 -0.75 -2.83 21.68
C ASP A 167 0.20 -4.05 21.65
N ALA A 168 1.50 -3.79 21.74
CA ALA A 168 2.58 -4.77 21.70
C ALA A 168 3.76 -4.29 22.53
N SER A 169 4.65 -5.21 22.89
CA SER A 169 5.92 -4.84 23.53
C SER A 169 6.84 -4.12 22.54
N PRO A 170 7.56 -3.07 22.97
CA PRO A 170 8.54 -2.39 22.13
C PRO A 170 9.63 -3.36 21.65
N VAL A 171 10.07 -3.18 20.41
CA VAL A 171 11.24 -3.87 19.86
C VAL A 171 12.42 -2.90 19.81
N MET A 172 13.55 -3.31 20.41
CA MET A 172 14.77 -2.50 20.48
C MET A 172 15.77 -2.98 19.43
N PRO A 173 16.08 -2.20 18.39
CA PRO A 173 17.21 -2.51 17.50
C PRO A 173 18.54 -2.23 18.19
N ASP A 174 19.65 -2.65 17.58
CA ASP A 174 21.00 -2.34 18.08
C ASP A 174 21.27 -0.81 18.06
N SER A 175 20.72 -0.11 17.07
CA SER A 175 20.73 1.36 16.95
C SER A 175 19.46 1.83 16.24
N GLY A 176 19.10 3.10 16.43
CA GLY A 176 17.95 3.72 15.79
C GLY A 176 16.61 3.32 16.44
N ILE A 177 15.57 3.21 15.65
CA ILE A 177 14.17 3.05 16.10
C ILE A 177 13.62 1.70 15.65
N GLY A 178 12.97 1.00 16.58
CA GLY A 178 12.14 -0.17 16.29
C GLY A 178 10.67 0.09 16.61
N ILE A 179 9.78 -0.29 15.72
CA ILE A 179 8.33 -0.21 15.92
C ILE A 179 7.74 -1.61 15.94
N ASN A 180 6.91 -1.91 16.93
CA ASN A 180 6.10 -3.11 17.00
C ASN A 180 4.63 -2.71 17.17
N LEU A 181 3.82 -3.01 16.16
CA LEU A 181 2.42 -2.62 16.09
C LEU A 181 1.51 -3.85 16.08
N GLN A 182 0.54 -3.87 16.98
CA GLN A 182 -0.62 -4.73 16.90
C GLN A 182 -1.88 -3.86 16.76
N ALA A 183 -2.74 -4.13 15.77
CA ALA A 183 -3.96 -3.36 15.58
C ALA A 183 -5.08 -4.22 15.02
N ASN A 184 -6.33 -3.90 15.36
CA ASN A 184 -7.48 -4.49 14.68
C ASN A 184 -7.64 -3.87 13.30
N ASP A 185 -7.56 -2.55 13.21
CA ASP A 185 -7.75 -1.79 11.98
C ASP A 185 -6.58 -0.84 11.75
N LEU A 186 -6.08 -0.79 10.53
CA LEU A 186 -5.03 0.14 10.10
C LEU A 186 -5.28 0.58 8.67
N ASN A 187 -5.47 1.87 8.47
CA ASN A 187 -5.54 2.46 7.14
C ASN A 187 -4.16 3.01 6.74
N VAL A 188 -3.42 2.25 5.95
CA VAL A 188 -2.10 2.63 5.44
C VAL A 188 -2.18 3.84 4.50
N ASP A 189 -3.29 3.99 3.75
CA ASP A 189 -3.49 5.10 2.82
C ASP A 189 -3.63 6.44 3.56
N ASP A 190 -4.25 6.45 4.75
CA ASP A 190 -4.35 7.65 5.60
C ASP A 190 -2.99 8.02 6.19
N TRP A 191 -2.21 7.04 6.64
CA TRP A 191 -0.84 7.24 7.11
C TRP A 191 0.06 7.77 6.00
N HIS A 192 -0.03 7.20 4.80
CA HIS A 192 0.69 7.69 3.63
C HIS A 192 0.30 9.14 3.30
N SER A 193 -0.98 9.47 3.34
CA SER A 193 -1.48 10.83 3.05
C SER A 193 -1.00 11.87 4.07
N LEU A 194 -0.82 11.47 5.34
CA LEU A 194 -0.26 12.33 6.38
C LEU A 194 1.24 12.57 6.18
N LEU A 195 2.00 11.49 5.91
CA LEU A 195 3.46 11.55 5.81
C LEU A 195 3.91 12.19 4.49
N TYR A 196 3.10 12.05 3.42
CA TYR A 196 3.37 12.56 2.08
C TYR A 196 2.20 13.43 1.57
N PRO A 197 1.98 14.62 2.17
CA PRO A 197 0.89 15.49 1.73
C PRO A 197 1.11 15.93 0.29
N LYS A 198 0.04 15.89 -0.54
CA LYS A 198 0.07 16.42 -1.89
C LYS A 198 0.45 17.91 -1.83
N ILE A 199 1.53 18.29 -2.49
CA ILE A 199 1.86 19.71 -2.69
C ILE A 199 0.79 20.27 -3.64
N VAL A 200 -0.20 20.96 -3.08
CA VAL A 200 -1.14 21.74 -3.88
C VAL A 200 -0.32 22.87 -4.50
N ALA A 201 -0.08 22.80 -5.80
CA ALA A 201 0.58 23.88 -6.54
C ALA A 201 -0.23 25.16 -6.35
N THR A 202 0.27 26.07 -5.51
CA THR A 202 -0.29 27.41 -5.34
C THR A 202 -0.22 28.13 -6.67
N LYS A 203 -1.36 28.70 -7.11
CA LYS A 203 -1.54 29.41 -8.39
C LYS A 203 -0.70 30.69 -8.56
N ASN A 204 0.45 30.81 -7.93
CA ASN A 204 1.31 31.98 -8.07
C ASN A 204 2.57 31.63 -8.90
N PRO A 205 2.62 32.04 -10.19
CA PRO A 205 3.74 31.71 -11.08
C PRO A 205 5.07 32.43 -10.74
N ALA A 206 5.07 33.38 -9.80
CA ALA A 206 6.20 34.25 -9.53
C ALA A 206 7.22 33.71 -8.49
N GLN A 207 6.98 32.55 -7.89
CA GLN A 207 7.92 31.88 -6.96
C GLN A 207 8.22 30.45 -7.41
N ARG A 208 8.64 30.28 -8.64
CA ARG A 208 9.27 29.04 -9.08
C ARG A 208 10.76 29.08 -8.73
N SER A 209 11.11 28.82 -7.50
CA SER A 209 12.31 28.06 -7.23
C SER A 209 12.14 26.69 -7.89
N ALA A 210 13.16 26.20 -8.59
CA ALA A 210 13.13 24.91 -9.25
C ALA A 210 12.55 23.85 -8.31
N PRO A 211 11.65 22.96 -8.78
CA PRO A 211 11.14 21.91 -7.93
C PRO A 211 12.34 21.11 -7.44
N GLU A 212 12.64 21.19 -6.15
CA GLU A 212 13.38 20.12 -5.50
C GLU A 212 12.61 18.85 -5.84
N VAL A 213 13.23 17.98 -6.60
CA VAL A 213 12.75 16.62 -6.85
C VAL A 213 12.61 16.02 -5.47
N SER A 214 11.38 16.00 -4.95
CA SER A 214 11.04 15.34 -3.71
C SER A 214 11.37 13.87 -3.94
N GLN A 215 12.53 13.48 -3.43
CA GLN A 215 12.97 12.10 -3.44
C GLN A 215 12.11 11.35 -2.44
N THR A 216 11.06 10.72 -2.94
CA THR A 216 10.06 10.00 -2.16
C THR A 216 10.49 8.55 -2.01
N GLY A 217 11.31 8.27 -1.00
CA GLY A 217 11.64 6.92 -0.60
C GLY A 217 11.16 6.63 0.82
N LEU A 218 10.59 5.46 1.07
CA LEU A 218 10.15 5.03 2.41
C LEU A 218 11.28 5.00 3.44
N SER A 219 12.53 4.85 3.01
CA SER A 219 13.67 4.73 3.93
C SER A 219 14.30 6.05 4.36
N ARG A 220 14.04 7.15 3.63
CA ARG A 220 14.58 8.48 3.96
C ARG A 220 13.75 9.23 4.99
N ASP A 221 12.60 8.74 5.34
CA ASP A 221 11.52 9.56 5.83
C ASP A 221 11.21 9.39 7.30
N VAL A 222 11.65 8.30 7.93
CA VAL A 222 11.65 8.18 9.39
C VAL A 222 13.09 8.01 9.81
N ASP A 223 13.75 9.13 10.09
CA ASP A 223 15.16 9.16 10.51
C ASP A 223 15.42 8.13 11.61
N GLY A 224 16.27 7.15 11.29
CA GLY A 224 16.71 6.14 12.23
C GLY A 224 15.77 4.94 12.41
N LEU A 225 14.70 4.77 11.62
CA LEU A 225 13.88 3.55 11.67
C LEU A 225 14.68 2.35 11.12
N ASN A 226 14.85 1.31 11.94
CA ASN A 226 15.65 0.12 11.60
C ASN A 226 14.86 -1.19 11.66
N VAL A 227 13.76 -1.21 12.44
CA VAL A 227 12.88 -2.38 12.57
C VAL A 227 11.43 -1.94 12.57
N LEU A 228 10.61 -2.61 11.77
CA LEU A 228 9.16 -2.44 11.76
C LEU A 228 8.49 -3.80 11.76
N ASN A 229 7.78 -4.12 12.84
CA ASN A 229 6.90 -5.28 12.90
C ASN A 229 5.45 -4.80 13.03
N ALA A 230 4.56 -5.39 12.25
CA ALA A 230 3.14 -5.08 12.32
C ALA A 230 2.30 -6.37 12.22
N SER A 231 1.26 -6.45 13.03
CA SER A 231 0.24 -7.50 12.98
C SER A 231 -1.13 -6.82 12.99
N VAL A 232 -1.83 -6.86 11.87
CA VAL A 232 -3.08 -6.11 11.66
C VAL A 232 -4.17 -7.05 11.18
N ARG A 233 -5.34 -7.03 11.85
CA ARG A 233 -6.48 -7.87 11.45
C ARG A 233 -7.09 -7.38 10.14
N ASN A 234 -7.34 -6.07 10.02
CA ASN A 234 -7.95 -5.43 8.86
C ASN A 234 -7.05 -4.27 8.41
N ALA A 235 -6.09 -4.54 7.55
CA ALA A 235 -5.28 -3.50 6.92
C ALA A 235 -5.96 -3.01 5.63
N VAL A 236 -5.93 -1.69 5.39
CA VAL A 236 -6.34 -1.09 4.12
C VAL A 236 -5.12 -0.43 3.50
N ALA A 237 -4.79 -0.80 2.27
CA ALA A 237 -3.73 -0.20 1.47
C ALA A 237 -4.12 -0.22 -0.01
N LEU A 238 -3.83 0.85 -0.74
CA LEU A 238 -4.22 1.05 -2.14
C LEU A 238 -5.74 0.90 -2.35
N ASN A 239 -6.53 1.43 -1.41
CA ASN A 239 -8.00 1.26 -1.37
C ASN A 239 -8.47 -0.21 -1.38
N ARG A 240 -7.67 -1.14 -0.90
CA ARG A 240 -7.95 -2.58 -0.83
C ARG A 240 -7.74 -3.13 0.57
N GLN A 241 -8.55 -4.13 0.90
CA GLN A 241 -8.45 -4.82 2.19
C GLN A 241 -7.43 -5.95 2.15
N TRP A 242 -6.56 -5.98 3.15
CA TRP A 242 -5.53 -7.00 3.38
C TRP A 242 -5.76 -7.61 4.77
N PRO A 243 -6.62 -8.63 4.89
CA PRO A 243 -6.96 -9.20 6.19
C PRO A 243 -5.80 -9.99 6.79
N ASN A 244 -5.70 -9.94 8.12
CA ASN A 244 -4.69 -10.67 8.90
C ASN A 244 -3.26 -10.47 8.36
N LEU A 245 -2.89 -9.21 8.10
CA LEU A 245 -1.58 -8.86 7.60
C LEU A 245 -0.55 -8.89 8.72
N THR A 246 0.49 -9.70 8.55
CA THR A 246 1.71 -9.65 9.36
C THR A 246 2.85 -9.16 8.46
N LEU A 247 3.60 -8.18 8.95
CA LEU A 247 4.75 -7.60 8.28
C LEU A 247 5.92 -7.56 9.24
N ASN A 248 7.08 -8.09 8.83
CA ASN A 248 8.34 -7.96 9.52
C ASN A 248 9.33 -7.32 8.57
N ALA A 249 9.89 -6.19 8.96
CA ALA A 249 10.87 -5.46 8.18
C ALA A 249 12.07 -5.07 9.03
N LYS A 250 13.26 -5.26 8.48
CA LYS A 250 14.53 -4.91 9.12
C LYS A 250 15.44 -4.24 8.11
N LEU A 251 16.04 -3.13 8.52
CA LEU A 251 17.06 -2.44 7.73
C LEU A 251 18.42 -3.14 7.94
N VAL A 252 19.01 -3.66 6.87
CA VAL A 252 20.30 -4.34 6.87
C VAL A 252 21.16 -3.75 5.78
N ASN A 253 22.27 -3.13 6.13
CA ASN A 253 23.19 -2.47 5.18
C ASN A 253 22.49 -1.48 4.23
N GLY A 254 21.55 -0.69 4.76
CA GLY A 254 20.79 0.30 3.97
C GLY A 254 19.68 -0.29 3.09
N ILE A 255 19.42 -1.60 3.18
CA ILE A 255 18.35 -2.28 2.42
C ILE A 255 17.31 -2.84 3.39
N TRP A 256 16.05 -2.49 3.20
CA TRP A 256 14.96 -3.09 3.95
C TRP A 256 14.71 -4.53 3.48
N GLN A 257 14.82 -5.47 4.40
CA GLN A 257 14.40 -6.86 4.21
C GLN A 257 12.98 -7.00 4.77
N ILE A 258 12.01 -7.24 3.90
CA ILE A 258 10.59 -7.22 4.25
C ILE A 258 10.01 -8.61 4.02
N GLN A 259 9.39 -9.18 5.05
CA GLN A 259 8.57 -10.38 4.96
C GLN A 259 7.11 -9.99 5.24
N ALA A 260 6.22 -10.33 4.33
CA ALA A 260 4.79 -10.07 4.48
C ALA A 260 4.01 -11.39 4.39
N LYS A 261 2.96 -11.51 5.22
CA LYS A 261 2.07 -12.67 5.23
C LYS A 261 0.64 -12.26 5.53
N SER A 262 -0.26 -12.69 4.66
CA SER A 262 -1.71 -12.62 4.82
C SER A 262 -2.38 -13.71 3.96
N PRO A 263 -3.68 -13.94 4.05
CA PRO A 263 -4.37 -14.81 3.08
C PRO A 263 -4.24 -14.38 1.62
N ARG A 264 -3.96 -13.09 1.38
CA ARG A 264 -3.87 -12.49 0.03
C ARG A 264 -2.46 -12.18 -0.43
N LEU A 265 -1.50 -12.06 0.48
CA LEU A 265 -0.12 -11.71 0.17
C LEU A 265 0.82 -12.57 1.01
N GLU A 266 1.80 -13.22 0.38
CA GLU A 266 2.83 -13.96 1.10
C GLU A 266 4.13 -13.92 0.33
N GLY A 267 5.22 -13.54 1.01
CA GLY A 267 6.55 -13.56 0.39
C GLY A 267 7.56 -12.66 1.07
N GLN A 268 8.68 -12.50 0.38
CA GLN A 268 9.82 -11.70 0.86
C GLN A 268 10.26 -10.76 -0.24
N VAL A 269 10.47 -9.50 0.12
CA VAL A 269 10.98 -8.48 -0.79
C VAL A 269 12.05 -7.64 -0.12
N GLN A 270 12.93 -7.07 -0.92
CA GLN A 270 13.86 -6.04 -0.57
C GLN A 270 13.32 -4.70 -1.06
N TYR A 271 13.32 -3.69 -0.21
CA TYR A 271 13.11 -2.32 -0.61
C TYR A 271 14.46 -1.60 -0.57
N ILE A 272 14.87 -1.07 -1.70
CA ILE A 272 16.17 -0.48 -1.94
C ILE A 272 15.97 0.99 -2.29
N ASP A 273 16.40 1.87 -1.39
CA ASP A 273 16.43 3.31 -1.64
C ASP A 273 17.52 3.63 -2.66
N ARG A 274 17.16 4.35 -3.72
CA ARG A 274 18.07 4.73 -4.79
C ARG A 274 17.85 6.20 -5.21
N PRO A 275 18.87 6.88 -5.74
CA PRO A 275 18.66 8.16 -6.40
C PRO A 275 17.65 8.02 -7.55
N GLY A 276 16.60 8.82 -7.54
CA GLY A 276 15.52 8.78 -8.52
C GLY A 276 14.33 7.99 -8.04
N PHE A 277 14.24 6.70 -8.32
CA PHE A 277 13.15 5.84 -7.90
C PHE A 277 13.66 4.65 -7.08
N ASP A 278 12.97 4.36 -5.99
CA ASP A 278 13.25 3.19 -5.17
C ASP A 278 12.92 1.91 -5.92
N LEU A 279 13.48 0.79 -5.47
CA LEU A 279 13.25 -0.52 -6.07
C LEU A 279 12.66 -1.47 -5.04
N VAL A 280 11.56 -2.13 -5.40
CA VAL A 280 11.05 -3.32 -4.70
C VAL A 280 11.42 -4.55 -5.52
N LYS A 281 12.29 -5.38 -4.96
CA LYS A 281 12.76 -6.61 -5.60
C LYS A 281 12.50 -7.81 -4.72
N GLY A 282 11.99 -8.90 -5.27
CA GLY A 282 11.84 -10.12 -4.50
C GLY A 282 10.89 -11.16 -5.07
N LYS A 283 10.51 -12.09 -4.19
CA LYS A 283 9.64 -13.19 -4.54
C LYS A 283 8.42 -13.24 -3.63
N LEU A 284 7.25 -13.33 -4.25
CA LEU A 284 5.98 -13.57 -3.61
C LEU A 284 5.49 -14.97 -3.96
N SER A 285 5.24 -15.81 -2.96
CA SER A 285 4.60 -17.11 -3.19
C SER A 285 3.12 -16.96 -3.59
N ARG A 286 2.49 -15.85 -3.13
CA ARG A 286 1.10 -15.51 -3.44
C ARG A 286 0.89 -14.00 -3.46
N LEU A 287 0.16 -13.53 -4.47
CA LEU A 287 -0.41 -12.18 -4.53
C LEU A 287 -1.82 -12.27 -5.10
N ASN A 288 -2.81 -11.98 -4.27
CA ASN A 288 -4.21 -11.85 -4.68
C ASN A 288 -4.62 -10.39 -4.55
N ILE A 289 -4.77 -9.70 -5.68
CA ILE A 289 -5.22 -8.31 -5.76
C ILE A 289 -6.75 -8.32 -5.70
N PRO A 290 -7.38 -7.89 -4.57
CA PRO A 290 -8.83 -7.87 -4.44
C PRO A 290 -9.45 -6.70 -5.21
N GLU A 291 -10.77 -6.70 -5.37
CA GLU A 291 -11.52 -5.54 -5.88
C GLU A 291 -11.30 -4.32 -4.98
N SER A 292 -11.39 -3.13 -5.58
CA SER A 292 -11.28 -1.87 -4.85
C SER A 292 -12.42 -1.74 -3.83
N SER A 293 -12.09 -1.31 -2.60
CA SER A 293 -13.07 -1.11 -1.53
C SER A 293 -14.04 0.05 -1.75
N SER A 294 -13.85 0.86 -2.78
CA SER A 294 -14.80 1.93 -3.15
C SER A 294 -16.20 1.40 -3.53
N LYS A 295 -16.36 0.09 -3.76
CA LYS A 295 -17.64 -0.60 -3.96
C LYS A 295 -18.23 -1.25 -2.70
N VAL A 296 -17.54 -1.21 -1.57
CA VAL A 296 -18.05 -1.76 -0.30
C VAL A 296 -18.93 -0.71 0.37
N PHE A 297 -20.25 -0.91 0.30
CA PHE A 297 -21.24 -0.10 1.00
C PHE A 297 -20.93 -0.07 2.50
N GLY A 298 -20.79 1.15 3.07
CA GLY A 298 -20.81 1.32 4.50
C GLY A 298 -22.11 0.70 5.09
N ALA A 299 -22.00 0.06 6.24
CA ALA A 299 -23.12 -0.50 6.97
C ALA A 299 -24.11 0.62 7.36
N GLY A 300 -25.01 0.98 6.45
CA GLY A 300 -25.97 2.07 6.67
C GLY A 300 -26.74 2.57 5.45
N GLY A 301 -26.48 2.04 4.26
CA GLY A 301 -27.39 2.20 3.10
C GLY A 301 -27.63 3.64 2.59
N LYS A 302 -26.81 4.63 2.94
CA LYS A 302 -26.83 5.95 2.29
C LYS A 302 -25.61 6.09 1.39
N PRO A 303 -25.75 6.53 0.13
CA PRO A 303 -24.60 6.88 -0.70
C PRO A 303 -23.94 8.10 -0.07
N GLU A 304 -22.82 7.90 0.62
CA GLU A 304 -21.93 9.01 0.89
C GLU A 304 -21.42 9.54 -0.44
N THR A 305 -21.56 10.85 -0.61
CA THR A 305 -21.06 11.64 -1.72
C THR A 305 -19.69 11.12 -2.14
N GLN A 306 -19.55 10.74 -3.39
CA GLN A 306 -18.36 10.18 -4.03
C GLN A 306 -17.09 10.96 -3.58
N ALA A 307 -16.41 10.45 -2.58
CA ALA A 307 -15.01 10.80 -2.38
C ALA A 307 -14.27 10.26 -3.61
N THR A 308 -13.79 11.16 -4.45
CA THR A 308 -12.89 10.82 -5.56
C THR A 308 -11.85 9.84 -5.05
N PRO A 309 -11.63 8.68 -5.71
CA PRO A 309 -10.62 7.72 -5.30
C PRO A 309 -9.31 8.47 -5.09
N LYS A 310 -8.72 8.37 -3.90
CA LYS A 310 -7.40 8.95 -3.64
C LYS A 310 -6.40 8.17 -4.49
N THR A 311 -6.08 8.68 -5.67
CA THR A 311 -5.07 8.08 -6.55
C THR A 311 -3.71 8.20 -5.87
N VAL A 312 -2.98 7.09 -5.81
CA VAL A 312 -1.58 7.08 -5.35
C VAL A 312 -0.76 7.85 -6.38
N PRO A 313 0.04 8.87 -5.98
CA PRO A 313 0.86 9.58 -6.95
C PRO A 313 1.80 8.62 -7.66
N LEU A 314 1.82 8.64 -9.00
CA LEU A 314 2.61 7.70 -9.80
C LEU A 314 4.10 7.74 -9.44
N ASN A 315 4.61 8.92 -9.14
CA ASN A 315 6.00 9.14 -8.74
C ASN A 315 6.34 8.56 -7.34
N SER A 316 5.34 8.16 -6.54
CA SER A 316 5.56 7.50 -5.24
C SER A 316 5.58 5.97 -5.34
N ILE A 317 5.31 5.42 -6.51
CA ILE A 317 5.34 3.98 -6.76
C ILE A 317 6.80 3.60 -7.05
N PRO A 318 7.39 2.63 -6.34
CA PRO A 318 8.74 2.17 -6.61
C PRO A 318 8.83 1.38 -7.94
N GLU A 319 10.01 1.26 -8.48
CA GLU A 319 10.28 0.27 -9.52
C GLU A 319 10.08 -1.14 -8.98
N LEU A 320 9.62 -2.04 -9.83
CA LEU A 320 9.33 -3.41 -9.47
C LEU A 320 10.27 -4.38 -10.20
N ASP A 321 10.81 -5.37 -9.47
CA ASP A 321 11.49 -6.56 -10.01
C ASP A 321 10.98 -7.77 -9.20
N LEU A 322 9.78 -8.25 -9.56
CA LEU A 322 9.04 -9.23 -8.78
C LEU A 322 8.82 -10.53 -9.54
N VAL A 323 9.01 -11.63 -8.81
CA VAL A 323 8.58 -12.97 -9.21
C VAL A 323 7.41 -13.37 -8.30
N ILE A 324 6.29 -13.77 -8.88
CA ILE A 324 5.07 -14.14 -8.17
C ILE A 324 4.69 -15.56 -8.59
N ASP A 325 4.66 -16.51 -7.64
CA ASP A 325 4.34 -17.90 -7.96
C ASP A 325 2.83 -18.09 -8.23
N GLN A 326 1.97 -17.35 -7.49
CA GLN A 326 0.52 -17.43 -7.63
C GLN A 326 -0.07 -16.01 -7.65
N LEU A 327 -0.30 -15.47 -8.84
CA LEU A 327 -1.02 -14.21 -9.04
C LEU A 327 -2.51 -14.49 -9.18
N SER A 328 -3.33 -13.71 -8.49
CA SER A 328 -4.77 -13.63 -8.69
C SER A 328 -5.19 -12.18 -8.73
N ILE A 329 -6.12 -11.83 -9.61
CA ILE A 329 -6.68 -10.48 -9.73
C ILE A 329 -8.20 -10.64 -9.66
N ASN A 330 -8.79 -10.16 -8.57
CA ASN A 330 -10.20 -10.40 -8.25
C ASN A 330 -10.49 -11.92 -8.21
N GLN A 331 -11.37 -12.41 -9.09
CA GLN A 331 -11.69 -13.82 -9.24
C GLN A 331 -10.79 -14.56 -10.22
N TYR A 332 -10.01 -13.82 -11.03
CA TYR A 332 -9.18 -14.40 -12.09
C TYR A 332 -7.84 -14.91 -11.53
N LYS A 333 -7.38 -16.05 -12.05
CA LYS A 333 -6.13 -16.73 -11.63
C LYS A 333 -5.21 -16.90 -12.84
N PRO A 334 -4.53 -15.83 -13.28
CA PRO A 334 -3.68 -15.89 -14.47
C PRO A 334 -2.48 -16.84 -14.32
N GLY A 335 -2.02 -17.13 -13.11
CA GLY A 335 -0.91 -18.06 -12.86
C GLY A 335 0.30 -17.40 -12.23
N ALA A 336 1.52 -17.89 -12.53
CA ALA A 336 2.75 -17.26 -12.11
C ALA A 336 3.03 -15.99 -12.92
N ALA A 337 3.67 -14.99 -12.30
CA ALA A 337 4.01 -13.75 -12.99
C ALA A 337 5.44 -13.30 -12.69
N VAL A 338 6.08 -12.70 -13.70
CA VAL A 338 7.33 -11.94 -13.56
C VAL A 338 7.05 -10.53 -14.05
N ILE A 339 7.33 -9.53 -13.22
CA ILE A 339 7.06 -8.14 -13.51
C ILE A 339 8.34 -7.34 -13.29
N LYS A 340 8.77 -6.59 -14.31
CA LYS A 340 9.87 -5.65 -14.21
C LYS A 340 9.47 -4.29 -14.77
N THR A 341 9.64 -3.24 -13.97
CA THR A 341 9.35 -1.86 -14.38
C THR A 341 10.59 -0.98 -14.32
N LEU A 342 10.54 0.12 -15.04
CA LEU A 342 11.46 1.23 -14.97
C LEU A 342 10.64 2.52 -14.85
N ASN A 343 10.95 3.34 -13.88
CA ASN A 343 10.19 4.55 -13.62
C ASN A 343 10.94 5.80 -14.09
N ILE A 344 10.20 6.71 -14.68
CA ILE A 344 10.64 8.08 -14.95
C ILE A 344 9.53 9.03 -14.46
N PRO A 345 9.80 10.34 -14.30
CA PRO A 345 8.77 11.24 -13.78
C PRO A 345 7.45 11.14 -14.56
N ASN A 346 6.36 10.94 -13.84
CA ASN A 346 4.98 10.78 -14.35
C ASN A 346 4.75 9.54 -15.24
N LYS A 347 5.67 8.55 -15.21
CA LYS A 347 5.58 7.42 -16.12
C LYS A 347 6.25 6.17 -15.52
N ILE A 348 5.58 5.02 -15.61
CA ILE A 348 6.10 3.69 -15.29
C ILE A 348 6.14 2.86 -16.56
N SER A 349 7.33 2.52 -17.03
CA SER A 349 7.53 1.61 -18.15
C SER A 349 7.52 0.17 -17.67
N ILE A 350 6.58 -0.64 -18.14
CA ILE A 350 6.52 -2.09 -17.91
C ILE A 350 7.44 -2.74 -18.95
N GLN A 351 8.68 -3.01 -18.56
CA GLN A 351 9.70 -3.54 -19.47
C GLN A 351 9.54 -5.02 -19.74
N ASN A 352 9.07 -5.76 -18.73
CA ASN A 352 8.86 -7.20 -18.83
C ASN A 352 7.65 -7.59 -17.97
N LEU A 353 6.64 -8.14 -18.63
CA LEU A 353 5.52 -8.80 -18.02
C LEU A 353 5.44 -10.20 -18.61
N VAL A 354 5.63 -11.23 -17.79
CA VAL A 354 5.46 -12.62 -18.19
C VAL A 354 4.45 -13.26 -17.25
N ILE A 355 3.36 -13.76 -17.78
CA ILE A 355 2.35 -14.52 -17.04
C ILE A 355 2.33 -15.93 -17.59
N THR A 356 2.46 -16.91 -16.71
CA THR A 356 2.58 -18.32 -17.09
C THR A 356 1.65 -19.18 -16.26
N ASN A 357 0.90 -20.01 -16.95
CA ASN A 357 0.21 -21.16 -16.36
C ASN A 357 0.42 -22.41 -17.24
N ALA A 358 -0.21 -23.52 -16.90
CA ALA A 358 -0.03 -24.76 -17.66
C ALA A 358 -0.53 -24.66 -19.11
N GLU A 359 -1.51 -23.77 -19.35
CA GLU A 359 -2.27 -23.66 -20.59
C GLU A 359 -1.86 -22.51 -21.49
N ALA A 360 -1.13 -21.52 -20.94
CA ALA A 360 -0.70 -20.34 -21.70
C ALA A 360 0.58 -19.70 -21.15
N ILE A 361 1.29 -19.02 -22.04
CA ILE A 361 2.38 -18.11 -21.71
C ILE A 361 2.07 -16.77 -22.35
N THR A 362 1.85 -15.74 -21.52
CA THR A 362 1.62 -14.38 -21.98
C THR A 362 2.86 -13.54 -21.69
N LYS A 363 3.41 -12.90 -22.72
CA LYS A 363 4.52 -11.94 -22.59
C LYS A 363 4.02 -10.57 -23.01
N GLY A 364 4.52 -9.52 -22.35
CA GLY A 364 4.10 -8.19 -22.69
C GLY A 364 5.02 -7.10 -22.16
N SER A 365 4.76 -5.91 -22.65
CA SER A 365 5.33 -4.65 -22.20
C SER A 365 4.27 -3.56 -22.26
N GLY A 366 4.57 -2.40 -21.73
CA GLY A 366 3.61 -1.30 -21.75
C GLY A 366 4.08 -0.09 -20.96
N GLU A 367 3.19 0.83 -20.75
CA GLU A 367 3.46 2.06 -20.03
C GLU A 367 2.23 2.54 -19.29
N TRP A 368 2.41 2.90 -18.04
CA TRP A 368 1.42 3.59 -17.24
C TRP A 368 1.90 5.02 -17.01
N SER A 369 1.13 6.00 -17.39
CA SER A 369 1.48 7.42 -17.36
C SER A 369 0.38 8.27 -16.75
N VAL A 370 0.77 9.46 -16.32
CA VAL A 370 -0.14 10.52 -15.86
C VAL A 370 0.22 11.80 -16.57
N ASP A 371 -0.78 12.63 -16.89
CA ASP A 371 -0.55 13.94 -17.51
C ASP A 371 0.28 14.87 -16.61
N ALA A 372 0.78 15.97 -17.18
CA ALA A 372 1.61 16.95 -16.44
C ALA A 372 0.87 17.59 -15.26
N GLN A 373 -0.46 17.54 -15.23
CA GLN A 373 -1.32 18.05 -14.15
C GLN A 373 -1.58 17.00 -13.08
N GLY A 374 -1.22 15.72 -13.32
CA GLY A 374 -1.46 14.62 -12.40
C GLY A 374 -2.93 14.19 -12.32
N SER A 375 -3.74 14.53 -13.34
CA SER A 375 -5.19 14.38 -13.34
C SER A 375 -5.68 13.21 -14.16
N ASN A 376 -5.02 12.90 -15.28
CA ASN A 376 -5.45 11.87 -16.20
C ASN A 376 -4.42 10.75 -16.25
N GLU A 377 -4.79 9.60 -15.71
CA GLU A 377 -4.01 8.39 -15.81
C GLU A 377 -4.37 7.64 -17.09
N ALA A 378 -3.38 7.08 -17.74
CA ALA A 378 -3.54 6.24 -18.92
C ALA A 378 -2.51 5.10 -18.92
N ILE A 379 -2.93 3.96 -19.43
CA ILE A 379 -2.06 2.81 -19.65
C ILE A 379 -2.19 2.31 -21.06
N TRP A 380 -1.10 1.79 -21.62
CA TRP A 380 -1.15 0.93 -22.79
C TRP A 380 -0.31 -0.34 -22.54
N LEU A 381 -0.74 -1.45 -23.14
CA LEU A 381 -0.09 -2.76 -23.07
C LEU A 381 0.03 -3.36 -24.47
N ASP A 382 1.18 -3.95 -24.76
CA ASP A 382 1.42 -4.81 -25.94
C ASP A 382 1.65 -6.23 -25.45
N LEU A 383 0.72 -7.14 -25.72
CA LEU A 383 0.65 -8.48 -25.18
C LEU A 383 0.70 -9.52 -26.30
N LYS A 384 1.44 -10.60 -26.05
CA LYS A 384 1.49 -11.80 -26.89
C LYS A 384 1.27 -13.03 -26.03
N ALA A 385 0.18 -13.74 -26.25
CA ALA A 385 -0.18 -14.95 -25.51
C ALA A 385 -0.07 -16.19 -26.43
N GLU A 386 0.83 -17.09 -26.08
CA GLU A 386 0.93 -18.43 -26.68
C GLU A 386 -0.02 -19.35 -25.92
N ILE A 387 -1.10 -19.75 -26.58
CA ILE A 387 -2.16 -20.59 -26.01
C ILE A 387 -1.87 -22.06 -26.35
N LYS A 388 -1.83 -22.92 -25.34
CA LYS A 388 -1.69 -24.37 -25.48
C LYS A 388 -3.03 -25.08 -25.39
N ASP A 389 -3.97 -24.54 -24.60
CA ASP A 389 -5.33 -25.01 -24.41
C ASP A 389 -6.26 -23.87 -24.09
N LEU A 390 -6.98 -23.38 -25.10
CA LEU A 390 -7.92 -22.25 -24.95
C LEU A 390 -9.05 -22.59 -23.96
N GLY A 391 -9.57 -23.80 -24.00
CA GLY A 391 -10.66 -24.21 -23.14
C GLY A 391 -10.31 -24.09 -21.67
N ARG A 392 -9.12 -24.52 -21.29
CA ARG A 392 -8.61 -24.37 -19.92
C ARG A 392 -8.26 -22.91 -19.56
N VAL A 393 -7.69 -22.14 -20.49
CA VAL A 393 -7.47 -20.69 -20.29
C VAL A 393 -8.79 -19.99 -19.94
N ILE A 394 -9.84 -20.24 -20.72
CA ILE A 394 -11.18 -19.66 -20.50
C ILE A 394 -11.76 -20.12 -19.14
N ALA A 395 -11.55 -21.39 -18.78
CA ALA A 395 -12.01 -21.91 -17.48
C ALA A 395 -11.31 -21.23 -16.28
N HIS A 396 -10.00 -20.95 -16.38
CA HIS A 396 -9.26 -20.17 -15.37
C HIS A 396 -9.77 -18.72 -15.23
N TRP A 397 -10.38 -18.20 -16.29
CA TRP A 397 -10.99 -16.86 -16.28
C TRP A 397 -12.46 -16.88 -15.85
N GLY A 398 -12.91 -17.98 -15.26
CA GLY A 398 -14.24 -18.10 -14.65
C GLY A 398 -15.36 -18.51 -15.62
N SER A 399 -15.03 -18.94 -16.83
CA SER A 399 -15.99 -19.38 -17.85
C SER A 399 -15.79 -20.88 -18.17
N PRO A 400 -16.46 -21.78 -17.47
CA PRO A 400 -16.25 -23.21 -17.69
C PRO A 400 -16.90 -23.69 -18.99
N LYS A 401 -16.18 -24.57 -19.71
CA LYS A 401 -16.70 -25.52 -20.72
C LYS A 401 -17.38 -24.94 -21.98
N ALA A 402 -16.97 -23.76 -22.46
CA ALA A 402 -17.44 -23.30 -23.78
C ALA A 402 -16.63 -23.89 -24.93
N VAL A 403 -15.35 -24.19 -24.66
CA VAL A 403 -14.39 -24.71 -25.64
C VAL A 403 -13.57 -25.81 -24.97
N GLU A 404 -13.17 -26.78 -25.76
CA GLU A 404 -12.19 -27.80 -25.41
C GLU A 404 -11.00 -27.72 -26.38
N GLY A 405 -9.76 -27.80 -25.86
CA GLY A 405 -8.56 -27.63 -26.66
C GLY A 405 -8.42 -26.22 -27.24
N GLY A 406 -7.91 -26.11 -28.46
CA GLY A 406 -7.58 -24.87 -29.12
C GLY A 406 -6.19 -24.35 -28.73
N LYS A 407 -5.25 -24.32 -29.66
CA LYS A 407 -3.88 -23.84 -29.47
C LYS A 407 -3.53 -22.79 -30.51
N GLY A 408 -2.60 -21.89 -30.16
CA GLY A 408 -2.13 -20.88 -31.11
C GLY A 408 -1.71 -19.57 -30.45
N LEU A 409 -1.98 -18.48 -31.11
CA LEU A 409 -1.48 -17.16 -30.75
C LEU A 409 -2.62 -16.15 -30.61
N VAL A 410 -2.57 -15.38 -29.53
CA VAL A 410 -3.38 -14.17 -29.36
C VAL A 410 -2.43 -12.99 -29.12
N THR A 411 -2.59 -11.91 -29.90
CA THR A 411 -1.89 -10.66 -29.68
C THR A 411 -2.87 -9.56 -29.36
N ALA A 412 -2.51 -8.67 -28.44
CA ALA A 412 -3.37 -7.57 -28.02
C ALA A 412 -2.54 -6.33 -27.76
N LYS A 413 -2.91 -5.21 -28.38
CA LYS A 413 -2.45 -3.87 -28.03
C LYS A 413 -3.63 -3.15 -27.46
N LEU A 414 -3.61 -2.88 -26.18
CA LEU A 414 -4.74 -2.33 -25.43
C LEU A 414 -4.32 -1.04 -24.74
N ASP A 415 -5.28 -0.13 -24.63
CA ASP A 415 -5.14 1.12 -23.89
C ASP A 415 -6.46 1.44 -23.17
N TRP A 416 -6.35 2.10 -22.00
CA TRP A 416 -7.50 2.61 -21.25
C TRP A 416 -7.09 3.73 -20.29
N SER A 417 -8.07 4.48 -19.79
CA SER A 417 -7.87 5.45 -18.71
C SER A 417 -7.86 4.75 -17.34
N GLY A 418 -6.99 5.22 -16.46
CA GLY A 418 -6.85 4.66 -15.11
C GLY A 418 -5.67 3.70 -14.96
N PRO A 419 -5.54 3.10 -13.76
CA PRO A 419 -4.42 2.25 -13.42
C PRO A 419 -4.53 0.84 -14.04
N PRO A 420 -3.41 0.10 -14.13
CA PRO A 420 -3.38 -1.24 -14.75
C PRO A 420 -4.24 -2.29 -14.02
N TYR A 421 -4.51 -2.08 -12.77
CA TYR A 421 -5.25 -3.01 -11.91
C TYR A 421 -6.75 -2.69 -11.76
N ASP A 422 -7.23 -1.61 -12.37
CA ASP A 422 -8.65 -1.18 -12.36
C ASP A 422 -9.01 -0.51 -13.70
N PRO A 423 -9.13 -1.31 -14.80
CA PRO A 423 -9.35 -0.79 -16.14
C PRO A 423 -10.75 -0.17 -16.27
N ASP A 424 -10.79 1.06 -16.79
CA ASP A 424 -12.03 1.68 -17.22
C ASP A 424 -12.45 1.13 -18.58
N LEU A 425 -13.42 0.21 -18.58
CA LEU A 425 -13.88 -0.45 -19.80
C LEU A 425 -14.60 0.49 -20.78
N ASP A 426 -15.15 1.62 -20.32
CA ASP A 426 -15.78 2.63 -21.18
C ASP A 426 -14.74 3.39 -22.03
N THR A 427 -13.49 3.44 -21.57
CA THR A 427 -12.38 4.07 -22.29
C THR A 427 -11.51 3.07 -23.04
N LEU A 428 -11.78 1.75 -22.89
CA LEU A 428 -10.96 0.69 -23.49
C LEU A 428 -10.82 0.88 -25.00
N GLY A 429 -9.56 0.95 -25.44
CA GLY A 429 -9.15 1.04 -26.83
C GLY A 429 -8.17 -0.05 -27.25
N GLY A 430 -7.89 -0.13 -28.55
CA GLY A 430 -6.81 -0.96 -29.05
C GLY A 430 -7.17 -1.96 -30.13
N LYS A 431 -6.36 -3.03 -30.24
CA LYS A 431 -6.52 -4.10 -31.24
C LYS A 431 -6.22 -5.45 -30.62
N ILE A 432 -7.01 -6.46 -31.01
CA ILE A 432 -6.76 -7.85 -30.65
C ILE A 432 -6.74 -8.67 -31.95
N ALA A 433 -5.75 -9.54 -32.12
CA ALA A 433 -5.71 -10.53 -33.20
C ALA A 433 -5.64 -11.93 -32.61
N ILE A 434 -6.43 -12.84 -33.17
CA ILE A 434 -6.58 -14.23 -32.73
C ILE A 434 -6.23 -15.16 -33.89
N ALA A 435 -5.40 -16.15 -33.62
CA ALA A 435 -5.06 -17.22 -34.55
C ALA A 435 -4.91 -18.53 -33.77
N LEU A 436 -5.96 -19.33 -33.72
CA LEU A 436 -6.06 -20.56 -32.96
C LEU A 436 -6.42 -21.72 -33.88
N GLU A 437 -6.02 -22.91 -33.53
CA GLU A 437 -6.21 -24.13 -34.28
C GLU A 437 -6.65 -25.29 -33.36
N ASN A 438 -7.34 -26.28 -33.96
CA ASN A 438 -7.62 -27.56 -33.34
C ASN A 438 -8.34 -27.48 -31.97
N GLY A 439 -9.52 -26.93 -31.98
CA GLY A 439 -10.39 -26.87 -30.81
C GLY A 439 -11.78 -27.44 -31.12
N ARG A 440 -12.61 -27.53 -30.07
CA ARG A 440 -13.96 -28.02 -30.11
C ARG A 440 -14.92 -27.10 -29.34
N LEU A 441 -16.02 -26.72 -29.97
CA LEU A 441 -17.09 -25.99 -29.33
C LEU A 441 -17.97 -26.91 -28.51
N LEU A 442 -18.21 -26.57 -27.24
CA LEU A 442 -19.09 -27.32 -26.36
C LEU A 442 -20.39 -26.57 -26.15
N GLN A 443 -21.45 -27.26 -25.74
CA GLN A 443 -22.73 -26.61 -25.40
C GLN A 443 -22.58 -25.82 -24.11
N VAL A 444 -23.08 -24.58 -24.10
CA VAL A 444 -22.99 -23.68 -22.95
C VAL A 444 -24.39 -23.27 -22.53
N ASP A 445 -24.75 -23.56 -21.27
CA ASP A 445 -26.00 -23.10 -20.68
C ASP A 445 -26.07 -21.59 -20.56
N SER A 446 -27.28 -21.02 -20.69
CA SER A 446 -27.56 -19.58 -20.81
C SER A 446 -27.09 -18.69 -19.65
N GLY A 447 -26.66 -19.27 -18.52
CA GLY A 447 -26.11 -18.55 -17.36
C GLY A 447 -24.68 -18.02 -17.51
N ILE A 448 -23.91 -18.55 -18.46
CA ILE A 448 -22.48 -18.28 -18.64
C ILE A 448 -22.21 -17.09 -19.57
N ALA A 449 -23.25 -16.55 -20.21
CA ALA A 449 -23.17 -15.39 -21.14
C ALA A 449 -22.56 -14.14 -20.53
N LYS A 450 -22.47 -14.03 -19.21
CA LYS A 450 -21.99 -12.83 -18.52
C LYS A 450 -20.46 -12.71 -18.49
N VAL A 451 -19.71 -13.77 -18.73
CA VAL A 451 -18.25 -13.76 -18.57
C VAL A 451 -17.49 -13.68 -19.88
N ILE A 452 -18.10 -14.08 -21.00
CA ILE A 452 -17.48 -13.99 -22.34
C ILE A 452 -18.06 -12.78 -23.11
N GLY A 453 -18.16 -11.61 -22.49
CA GLY A 453 -18.68 -10.41 -23.16
C GLY A 453 -17.83 -9.94 -24.35
N VAL A 454 -16.58 -10.37 -24.47
CA VAL A 454 -15.69 -9.97 -25.57
C VAL A 454 -15.76 -10.92 -26.78
N PHE A 455 -16.09 -12.21 -26.55
CA PHE A 455 -16.15 -13.22 -27.61
C PHE A 455 -17.37 -14.10 -27.36
N SER A 456 -18.58 -13.61 -27.65
CA SER A 456 -19.73 -14.45 -27.41
C SER A 456 -19.78 -15.58 -28.43
N LEU A 457 -18.98 -16.62 -28.14
CA LEU A 457 -19.15 -17.94 -28.72
C LEU A 457 -20.60 -18.42 -28.58
N GLN A 458 -21.33 -17.88 -27.58
CA GLN A 458 -22.75 -18.15 -27.34
C GLN A 458 -23.64 -17.64 -28.45
N SER A 459 -23.29 -16.54 -29.15
CA SER A 459 -24.01 -16.11 -30.34
C SER A 459 -23.81 -17.11 -31.48
N LEU A 460 -22.60 -17.66 -31.64
CA LEU A 460 -22.33 -18.71 -32.59
C LEU A 460 -23.09 -19.98 -32.25
N LEU A 461 -23.19 -20.32 -30.96
CA LEU A 461 -23.90 -21.52 -30.50
C LEU A 461 -25.43 -21.36 -30.50
N LYS A 462 -25.96 -20.15 -30.22
CA LYS A 462 -27.39 -19.85 -30.35
C LYS A 462 -27.88 -19.95 -31.80
N PHE A 463 -27.04 -19.61 -32.79
CA PHE A 463 -27.36 -19.81 -34.18
C PHE A 463 -27.38 -21.30 -34.58
N ALA A 464 -26.57 -22.14 -33.90
CA ALA A 464 -26.63 -23.59 -34.10
C ALA A 464 -27.93 -24.24 -33.55
N SER A 465 -28.62 -23.55 -32.62
CA SER A 465 -29.89 -24.00 -32.01
C SER A 465 -31.14 -23.39 -32.66
N PHE A 466 -31.03 -22.43 -33.60
CA PHE A 466 -32.17 -21.99 -34.40
C PHE A 466 -32.54 -23.13 -35.38
N ASP A 467 -33.75 -23.63 -35.20
CA ASP A 467 -34.41 -24.60 -36.02
C ASP A 467 -34.58 -24.10 -37.47
N ILE A 468 -33.51 -24.16 -38.26
CA ILE A 468 -33.58 -23.98 -39.71
C ILE A 468 -33.94 -25.36 -40.24
N GLN A 469 -35.27 -25.63 -40.29
CA GLN A 469 -35.80 -26.81 -40.92
C GLN A 469 -35.24 -26.93 -42.36
N GLY A 470 -34.41 -27.94 -42.55
CA GLY A 470 -34.00 -28.45 -43.85
C GLY A 470 -32.66 -27.93 -44.39
N SER A 471 -31.60 -28.56 -44.09
CA SER A 471 -30.28 -28.65 -44.75
C SER A 471 -29.05 -28.09 -44.03
N LEU A 472 -29.17 -27.16 -43.06
CA LEU A 472 -28.00 -26.59 -42.36
C LEU A 472 -27.94 -26.93 -40.87
N GLY A 473 -28.97 -27.50 -40.26
CA GLY A 473 -29.07 -27.80 -38.83
C GLY A 473 -28.05 -28.79 -38.27
N ASN A 474 -27.38 -29.54 -39.13
CA ASN A 474 -26.38 -30.54 -38.75
C ASN A 474 -24.94 -30.04 -38.85
N VAL A 475 -24.70 -28.80 -39.31
CA VAL A 475 -23.34 -28.31 -39.58
C VAL A 475 -22.65 -27.80 -38.31
N ILE A 476 -23.41 -27.28 -37.35
CA ILE A 476 -22.88 -26.84 -36.07
C ILE A 476 -23.72 -27.44 -34.94
N THR A 477 -23.23 -28.53 -34.37
CA THR A 477 -23.87 -29.23 -33.25
C THR A 477 -23.00 -29.13 -32.01
N THR A 478 -23.57 -29.52 -30.86
CA THR A 478 -22.78 -29.70 -29.62
C THR A 478 -21.54 -30.57 -29.89
N GLY A 479 -20.37 -30.05 -29.55
CA GLY A 479 -19.11 -30.75 -29.79
C GLY A 479 -18.53 -30.58 -31.18
N THR A 480 -18.92 -29.51 -31.92
CA THR A 480 -18.38 -29.22 -33.25
C THR A 480 -16.91 -28.83 -33.17
N SER A 481 -16.05 -29.58 -33.89
CA SER A 481 -14.61 -29.30 -33.98
C SER A 481 -14.34 -28.19 -35.00
N PHE A 482 -13.40 -27.31 -34.68
CA PHE A 482 -12.84 -26.34 -35.62
C PHE A 482 -11.36 -26.62 -35.88
N ASN A 483 -10.96 -26.48 -37.13
CA ASN A 483 -9.56 -26.60 -37.54
C ASN A 483 -8.83 -25.28 -37.37
N LYS A 484 -9.52 -24.13 -37.58
CA LYS A 484 -8.99 -22.78 -37.45
C LYS A 484 -10.04 -21.83 -36.90
N LEU A 485 -9.62 -20.96 -35.95
CA LEU A 485 -10.38 -19.81 -35.43
C LEU A 485 -9.48 -18.61 -35.51
N SER A 486 -9.85 -17.59 -36.28
CA SER A 486 -9.00 -16.41 -36.50
C SER A 486 -9.81 -15.16 -36.77
N GLY A 487 -9.21 -14.00 -36.49
CA GLY A 487 -9.77 -12.69 -36.80
C GLY A 487 -9.18 -11.58 -35.97
N ASP A 488 -9.52 -10.38 -36.37
CA ASP A 488 -9.04 -9.15 -35.75
C ASP A 488 -10.20 -8.35 -35.17
N PHE A 489 -9.95 -7.69 -34.05
CA PHE A 489 -10.89 -6.76 -33.42
C PHE A 489 -10.21 -5.42 -33.22
N VAL A 490 -10.89 -4.35 -33.60
CA VAL A 490 -10.51 -2.98 -33.29
C VAL A 490 -11.46 -2.45 -32.21
N ILE A 491 -10.92 -2.02 -31.09
CA ILE A 491 -11.68 -1.55 -29.93
C ILE A 491 -11.57 -0.03 -29.86
N ARG A 492 -12.69 0.65 -29.66
CA ARG A 492 -12.77 2.09 -29.40
C ARG A 492 -13.87 2.36 -28.39
N ASN A 493 -13.54 3.05 -27.30
CA ASN A 493 -14.47 3.38 -26.22
C ASN A 493 -15.31 2.17 -25.77
N GLY A 494 -14.62 1.05 -25.48
CA GLY A 494 -15.25 -0.18 -25.05
C GLY A 494 -16.03 -0.95 -26.11
N VAL A 495 -16.07 -0.48 -27.35
CA VAL A 495 -16.77 -1.17 -28.45
C VAL A 495 -15.77 -1.84 -29.38
N ALA A 496 -15.75 -3.16 -29.38
CA ALA A 496 -14.93 -3.99 -30.26
C ALA A 496 -15.67 -4.25 -31.59
N ARG A 497 -15.02 -3.95 -32.72
CA ARG A 497 -15.51 -4.20 -34.08
C ARG A 497 -14.66 -5.26 -34.76
N THR A 498 -15.29 -6.20 -35.41
CA THR A 498 -14.63 -7.17 -36.32
C THR A 498 -15.29 -7.19 -37.68
N GLN A 499 -14.51 -7.50 -38.74
CA GLN A 499 -14.98 -7.72 -40.10
C GLN A 499 -14.51 -9.07 -40.66
N ASN A 500 -13.59 -9.75 -39.99
CA ASN A 500 -12.91 -10.93 -40.50
C ASN A 500 -12.80 -12.07 -39.45
N PHE A 501 -13.57 -12.01 -38.36
CA PHE A 501 -13.59 -13.09 -37.40
C PHE A 501 -14.28 -14.30 -38.02
N GLY A 502 -13.59 -15.45 -38.01
CA GLY A 502 -14.11 -16.62 -38.65
C GLY A 502 -13.59 -17.92 -38.10
N MET A 503 -14.30 -18.99 -38.46
CA MET A 503 -14.01 -20.33 -38.01
C MET A 503 -14.07 -21.28 -39.22
N GLN A 504 -13.05 -22.15 -39.34
CA GLN A 504 -13.00 -23.22 -40.30
C GLN A 504 -13.42 -24.52 -39.61
N LEU A 505 -14.54 -25.07 -40.00
CA LEU A 505 -15.06 -26.38 -39.60
C LEU A 505 -14.74 -27.42 -40.65
N ASN A 506 -14.94 -28.70 -40.37
CA ASN A 506 -14.76 -29.78 -41.36
C ASN A 506 -15.74 -29.66 -42.52
N GLN A 507 -16.99 -29.23 -42.25
CA GLN A 507 -18.07 -29.22 -43.23
C GLN A 507 -18.57 -27.80 -43.56
N ALA A 508 -17.96 -26.75 -43.02
CA ALA A 508 -18.36 -25.38 -43.25
C ALA A 508 -17.27 -24.35 -42.86
N ARG A 509 -17.39 -23.15 -43.44
CA ARG A 509 -16.70 -21.96 -42.97
C ARG A 509 -17.71 -20.99 -42.38
N VAL A 510 -17.44 -20.50 -41.19
CA VAL A 510 -18.23 -19.46 -40.53
C VAL A 510 -17.48 -18.14 -40.62
N ALA A 511 -18.12 -17.08 -41.05
CA ALA A 511 -17.59 -15.74 -41.07
C ALA A 511 -18.48 -14.83 -40.22
N THR A 512 -17.88 -14.00 -39.39
CA THR A 512 -18.57 -13.12 -38.46
C THR A 512 -18.07 -11.69 -38.63
N SER A 513 -18.99 -10.74 -38.67
CA SER A 513 -18.70 -9.30 -38.65
C SER A 513 -19.68 -8.58 -37.74
N GLY A 514 -19.29 -7.42 -37.21
CA GLY A 514 -20.16 -6.62 -36.34
C GLY A 514 -19.48 -6.00 -35.16
N LEU A 515 -20.26 -5.76 -34.12
CA LEU A 515 -19.86 -5.01 -32.91
C LEU A 515 -20.14 -5.78 -31.63
N VAL A 516 -19.26 -5.61 -30.66
CA VAL A 516 -19.44 -6.08 -29.27
C VAL A 516 -19.18 -4.91 -28.34
N ASN A 517 -20.17 -4.50 -27.55
CA ASN A 517 -20.03 -3.50 -26.52
C ASN A 517 -19.61 -4.19 -25.22
N VAL A 518 -18.35 -4.02 -24.83
CA VAL A 518 -17.74 -4.71 -23.68
C VAL A 518 -18.33 -4.25 -22.34
N PRO A 519 -18.45 -2.93 -22.04
CA PRO A 519 -19.06 -2.44 -20.80
C PRO A 519 -20.52 -2.87 -20.64
N LYS A 520 -21.32 -2.74 -21.71
CA LYS A 520 -22.75 -3.06 -21.69
C LYS A 520 -23.07 -4.54 -21.88
N GLN A 521 -22.05 -5.36 -22.21
CA GLN A 521 -22.21 -6.79 -22.49
C GLN A 521 -23.28 -7.07 -23.58
N THR A 522 -23.33 -6.22 -24.59
CA THR A 522 -24.27 -6.34 -25.74
C THR A 522 -23.50 -6.54 -27.03
N GLN A 523 -24.17 -7.08 -28.05
CA GLN A 523 -23.56 -7.37 -29.35
C GLN A 523 -24.54 -7.20 -30.46
N ASP A 524 -24.01 -6.82 -31.64
CA ASP A 524 -24.71 -6.77 -32.92
C ASP A 524 -23.77 -7.43 -33.94
N LEU A 525 -24.03 -8.70 -34.28
CA LEU A 525 -23.18 -9.52 -35.11
C LEU A 525 -23.95 -10.11 -36.29
N ARG A 526 -23.35 -10.02 -37.46
CA ARG A 526 -23.78 -10.76 -38.65
C ARG A 526 -22.90 -12.02 -38.79
N ILE A 527 -23.53 -13.18 -38.85
CA ILE A 527 -22.89 -14.49 -39.05
C ILE A 527 -23.30 -15.04 -40.38
N THR A 528 -22.31 -15.47 -41.18
CA THR A 528 -22.56 -16.12 -42.49
C THR A 528 -21.90 -17.49 -42.47
N ILE A 529 -22.63 -18.53 -42.82
CA ILE A 529 -22.17 -19.89 -42.88
C ILE A 529 -22.06 -20.30 -44.35
N PHE A 530 -20.92 -20.77 -44.75
CA PHE A 530 -20.61 -21.32 -46.06
C PHE A 530 -20.43 -22.84 -45.93
N PRO A 531 -21.44 -23.67 -46.29
CA PRO A 531 -21.27 -25.12 -46.24
C PRO A 531 -20.26 -25.58 -47.31
N THR A 532 -19.47 -26.59 -46.98
CA THR A 532 -18.66 -27.30 -47.98
C THR A 532 -19.56 -28.33 -48.61
N ILE A 533 -19.83 -28.20 -49.90
CA ILE A 533 -20.58 -29.18 -50.70
C ILE A 533 -19.54 -30.12 -51.30
N ASP A 534 -19.53 -31.40 -50.90
CA ASP A 534 -18.73 -32.45 -51.53
C ASP A 534 -19.37 -32.86 -52.85
#